data_28966602e4f8dbca556c79531db7f125
#
_entry.id   28966602e4f8dbca556c79531db7f125
#
_cell.length_a   1.000
_cell.length_b   1.000
_cell.length_c   1.000
_cell.angle_alpha   90.00
_cell.angle_beta   90.00
_cell.angle_gamma   90.00
#
_symmetry.space_group_name_H-M   'P 1'
#
loop_
_entity.id
_entity.type
_entity.pdbx_description
1 polymer ?
#
loop_
_entity_poly.entity_id
_entity_poly.type
_entity_poly.pdbx_seq_one_letter_code
_entity_poly.pdbx_strand_id
1 'polypeptide(L)'
;MFAEYINYHNEYTKRFGDHVIVLYQNGHFFEILASEDEGPNMEQITGLLNIVLTKRPSKNPNAIVPKMAGVQKDASKRHIDLLIENNYIVVIVEEITPSPNTTRAVTNVYSK
;
A
#
# COMPACT_ATOMS: atom_id res chain seq x y z
N MET A 1 10.11 5.21 4.60
CA MET A 1 8.76 4.97 4.09
C MET A 1 8.60 3.60 3.47
N PHE A 2 9.44 3.24 2.50
CA PHE A 2 9.35 1.92 1.84
C PHE A 2 9.55 0.78 2.84
N ALA A 3 10.57 0.85 3.68
CA ALA A 3 10.84 -0.19 4.67
C ALA A 3 9.68 -0.38 5.66
N GLU A 4 9.07 0.71 6.10
CA GLU A 4 7.90 0.63 6.99
C GLU A 4 6.71 -0.02 6.29
N TYR A 5 6.46 0.36 5.03
CA TYR A 5 5.40 -0.27 4.23
C TYR A 5 5.61 -1.77 4.11
N ILE A 6 6.82 -2.20 3.76
CA ILE A 6 7.15 -3.62 3.60
C ILE A 6 7.01 -4.37 4.92
N ASN A 7 7.37 -3.74 6.04
CA ASN A 7 7.18 -4.36 7.36
C ASN A 7 5.71 -4.64 7.64
N TYR A 8 4.82 -3.69 7.35
CA TYR A 8 3.37 -3.93 7.47
C TYR A 8 2.89 -5.02 6.52
N HIS A 9 3.33 -4.97 5.26
CA HIS A 9 2.95 -5.98 4.28
C HIS A 9 3.35 -7.38 4.75
N ASN A 10 4.58 -7.55 5.20
CA ASN A 10 5.09 -8.84 5.64
C ASN A 10 4.38 -9.33 6.91
N GLU A 11 4.13 -8.45 7.86
CA GLU A 11 3.42 -8.79 9.09
C GLU A 11 2.03 -9.34 8.77
N TYR A 12 1.28 -8.64 7.93
CA TYR A 12 -0.11 -9.02 7.67
C TYR A 12 -0.26 -10.17 6.68
N THR A 13 0.66 -10.31 5.72
CA THR A 13 0.67 -11.51 4.86
C THR A 13 1.04 -12.76 5.65
N LYS A 14 1.92 -12.63 6.64
CA LYS A 14 2.24 -13.74 7.54
C LYS A 14 1.03 -14.18 8.35
N ARG A 15 0.17 -13.23 8.76
CA ARG A 15 -1.01 -13.52 9.55
C ARG A 15 -2.19 -14.03 8.74
N PHE A 16 -2.40 -13.51 7.53
CA PHE A 16 -3.64 -13.70 6.77
C PHE A 16 -3.41 -14.33 5.38
N GLY A 17 -2.17 -14.56 4.97
CA GLY A 17 -1.87 -15.12 3.66
C GLY A 17 -1.58 -14.04 2.62
N ASP A 18 -1.42 -14.46 1.38
CA ASP A 18 -0.91 -13.58 0.31
C ASP A 18 -1.93 -12.56 -0.20
N HIS A 19 -3.21 -12.75 0.11
CA HIS A 19 -4.28 -11.90 -0.40
C HIS A 19 -4.53 -10.70 0.52
N VAL A 20 -3.46 -9.97 0.82
CA VAL A 20 -3.47 -8.79 1.68
C VAL A 20 -2.94 -7.59 0.91
N ILE A 21 -3.62 -6.47 1.03
CA ILE A 21 -3.15 -5.18 0.52
C ILE A 21 -3.10 -4.18 1.66
N VAL A 22 -1.94 -3.59 1.85
CA VAL A 22 -1.75 -2.48 2.79
C VAL A 22 -1.95 -1.18 2.03
N LEU A 23 -2.85 -0.34 2.51
CA LEU A 23 -3.02 1.03 2.03
C LEU A 23 -2.38 1.97 3.05
N TYR A 24 -1.31 2.64 2.65
CA TYR A 24 -0.41 3.39 3.51
C TYR A 24 -0.59 4.88 3.25
N GLN A 25 -1.09 5.60 4.24
CA GLN A 25 -1.34 7.03 4.07
C GLN A 25 -0.04 7.82 3.94
N ASN A 26 0.01 8.63 2.91
CA ASN A 26 1.05 9.65 2.72
C ASN A 26 0.34 10.93 2.30
N GLY A 27 0.10 11.83 3.27
CA GLY A 27 -0.68 13.03 3.03
C GLY A 27 -2.11 12.73 2.63
N HIS A 28 -2.51 13.20 1.45
CA HIS A 28 -3.86 13.02 0.93
C HIS A 28 -4.07 11.71 0.17
N PHE A 29 -3.06 10.84 0.13
CA PHE A 29 -3.10 9.60 -0.65
C PHE A 29 -2.93 8.38 0.24
N PHE A 30 -3.53 7.27 -0.20
CA PHE A 30 -3.12 5.94 0.20
C PHE A 30 -2.20 5.39 -0.87
N GLU A 31 -1.02 4.92 -0.47
CA GLU A 31 -0.02 4.38 -1.38
C GLU A 31 0.14 2.88 -1.22
N ILE A 32 0.45 2.21 -2.32
CA ILE A 32 0.81 0.79 -2.38
C ILE A 32 2.21 0.75 -2.98
N LEU A 33 3.12 0.05 -2.31
CA LEU A 33 4.52 0.02 -2.69
C LEU A 33 5.02 -1.41 -2.85
N ALA A 34 5.93 -1.61 -3.78
CA ALA A 34 6.64 -2.87 -3.95
C ALA A 34 7.99 -2.63 -4.59
N SER A 35 8.91 -3.57 -4.43
CA SER A 35 10.12 -3.66 -5.23
C SER A 35 10.01 -4.89 -6.14
N GLU A 36 11.09 -5.20 -6.87
CA GLU A 36 11.13 -6.40 -7.69
C GLU A 36 10.98 -7.68 -6.84
N ASP A 37 11.50 -7.65 -5.60
CA ASP A 37 11.60 -8.83 -4.75
C ASP A 37 10.62 -8.85 -3.58
N GLU A 38 10.01 -7.71 -3.25
CA GLU A 38 9.20 -7.56 -2.05
C GLU A 38 7.93 -6.78 -2.32
N GLY A 39 6.87 -7.11 -1.58
CA GLY A 39 5.61 -6.39 -1.63
C GLY A 39 4.55 -7.11 -2.45
N PRO A 40 3.39 -6.48 -2.64
CA PRO A 40 2.30 -7.07 -3.40
C PRO A 40 2.61 -7.12 -4.91
N ASN A 41 1.83 -7.92 -5.63
CA ASN A 41 1.91 -7.96 -7.09
C ASN A 41 1.28 -6.68 -7.66
N MET A 42 2.13 -5.72 -7.98
CA MET A 42 1.69 -4.37 -8.38
C MET A 42 0.92 -4.38 -9.70
N GLU A 43 1.35 -5.19 -10.66
CA GLU A 43 0.69 -5.27 -11.97
C GLU A 43 -0.74 -5.80 -11.83
N GLN A 44 -0.94 -6.81 -10.98
CA GLN A 44 -2.25 -7.37 -10.71
C GLN A 44 -3.15 -6.35 -9.99
N ILE A 45 -2.63 -5.70 -8.97
CA ILE A 45 -3.41 -4.76 -8.14
C ILE A 45 -3.77 -3.50 -8.93
N THR A 46 -2.82 -2.92 -9.65
CA THR A 46 -3.11 -1.72 -10.45
C THR A 46 -4.06 -2.02 -11.59
N GLY A 47 -3.98 -3.22 -12.18
CA GLY A 47 -4.94 -3.67 -13.18
C GLY A 47 -6.34 -3.82 -12.62
N LEU A 48 -6.47 -4.45 -11.45
CA LEU A 48 -7.76 -4.62 -10.77
C LEU A 48 -8.39 -3.26 -10.41
N LEU A 49 -7.60 -2.36 -9.84
CA LEU A 49 -8.08 -1.05 -9.39
C LEU A 49 -8.16 -0.02 -10.49
N ASN A 50 -7.62 -0.33 -11.67
CA ASN A 50 -7.55 0.60 -12.80
C ASN A 50 -6.86 1.91 -12.42
N ILE A 51 -5.69 1.79 -11.79
CA ILE A 51 -4.86 2.92 -11.37
C ILE A 51 -3.48 2.80 -12.00
N VAL A 52 -2.76 3.91 -12.03
CA VAL A 52 -1.46 3.99 -12.69
C VAL A 52 -0.37 3.38 -11.81
N LEU A 53 0.43 2.50 -12.40
CA LEU A 53 1.65 2.01 -11.80
C LEU A 53 2.80 2.92 -12.20
N THR A 54 3.50 3.47 -11.21
CA THR A 54 4.68 4.30 -11.44
C THR A 54 5.90 3.68 -10.78
N LYS A 55 7.08 4.10 -11.26
CA LYS A 55 8.36 3.74 -10.66
C LYS A 55 9.06 5.04 -10.24
N ARG A 56 9.56 5.07 -9.01
CA ARG A 56 10.34 6.23 -8.56
C ARG A 56 11.75 6.11 -9.12
N PRO A 57 12.23 7.09 -9.90
CA PRO A 57 13.60 7.07 -10.37
C PRO A 57 14.57 7.25 -9.20
N SER A 58 15.68 6.52 -9.23
CA SER A 58 16.76 6.66 -8.28
C SER A 58 18.02 7.13 -9.00
N LYS A 59 18.74 8.08 -8.40
CA LYS A 59 20.04 8.53 -8.90
C LYS A 59 21.16 7.57 -8.53
N ASN A 60 20.90 6.66 -7.59
CA ASN A 60 21.86 5.67 -7.15
C ASN A 60 21.54 4.35 -7.86
N PRO A 61 22.44 3.83 -8.73
CA PRO A 61 22.18 2.60 -9.47
C PRO A 61 22.03 1.35 -8.58
N ASN A 62 22.51 1.43 -7.32
CA ASN A 62 22.38 0.34 -6.36
C ASN A 62 21.16 0.47 -5.45
N ALA A 63 20.39 1.55 -5.58
CA ALA A 63 19.22 1.76 -4.74
C ALA A 63 18.03 0.93 -5.25
N ILE A 64 17.23 0.46 -4.31
CA ILE A 64 15.95 -0.18 -4.62
C ILE A 64 15.01 0.90 -5.16
N VAL A 65 14.49 0.69 -6.36
CA VAL A 65 13.52 1.61 -6.96
C VAL A 65 12.13 1.01 -6.73
N PRO A 66 11.34 1.58 -5.81
CA PRO A 66 10.02 1.02 -5.56
C PRO A 66 9.07 1.29 -6.70
N LYS A 67 8.22 0.32 -6.98
CA LYS A 67 7.02 0.51 -7.76
C LYS A 67 5.97 1.12 -6.84
N MET A 68 5.19 2.06 -7.35
CA MET A 68 4.22 2.77 -6.54
C MET A 68 2.91 2.95 -7.28
N ALA A 69 1.82 2.83 -6.53
CA ALA A 69 0.50 3.24 -6.99
C ALA A 69 -0.20 3.95 -5.84
N GLY A 70 -1.08 4.89 -6.15
CA GLY A 70 -1.77 5.64 -5.13
C GLY A 70 -3.19 5.98 -5.53
N VAL A 71 -4.04 6.11 -4.51
CA VAL A 71 -5.41 6.59 -4.66
C VAL A 71 -5.62 7.71 -3.66
N GLN A 72 -6.45 8.68 -4.01
CA GLN A 72 -6.81 9.74 -3.06
C GLN A 72 -7.57 9.13 -1.89
N LYS A 73 -7.14 9.49 -0.67
CA LYS A 73 -7.73 8.94 0.55
C LYS A 73 -9.24 9.18 0.60
N ASP A 74 -9.67 10.40 0.26
CA ASP A 74 -11.09 10.80 0.32
C ASP A 74 -11.95 10.11 -0.74
N ALA A 75 -11.34 9.50 -1.75
CA ALA A 75 -12.03 8.79 -2.82
C ALA A 75 -11.71 7.29 -2.83
N SER A 76 -11.17 6.77 -1.73
CA SER A 76 -10.64 5.41 -1.69
C SER A 76 -11.70 4.32 -1.45
N LYS A 77 -12.91 4.69 -1.00
CA LYS A 77 -13.93 3.70 -0.64
C LYS A 77 -14.21 2.73 -1.77
N ARG A 78 -14.34 3.22 -2.99
CA ARG A 78 -14.60 2.37 -4.16
C ARG A 78 -13.49 1.34 -4.38
N HIS A 79 -12.24 1.76 -4.19
CA HIS A 79 -11.08 0.89 -4.37
C HIS A 79 -11.02 -0.17 -3.25
N ILE A 80 -11.30 0.24 -2.02
CA ILE A 80 -11.35 -0.67 -0.86
C ILE A 80 -12.45 -1.73 -1.09
N ASP A 81 -13.65 -1.30 -1.48
CA ASP A 81 -14.76 -2.21 -1.73
C ASP A 81 -14.43 -3.21 -2.84
N LEU A 82 -13.76 -2.75 -3.91
CA LEU A 82 -13.37 -3.62 -5.01
C LEU A 82 -12.33 -4.68 -4.57
N LEU A 83 -11.37 -4.29 -3.75
CA LEU A 83 -10.41 -5.22 -3.17
C LEU A 83 -11.11 -6.28 -2.31
N ILE A 84 -12.02 -5.86 -1.44
CA ILE A 84 -12.76 -6.76 -0.56
C ILE A 84 -13.61 -7.74 -1.39
N GLU A 85 -14.29 -7.25 -2.43
CA GLU A 85 -15.08 -8.09 -3.33
C GLU A 85 -14.24 -9.15 -4.04
N ASN A 86 -12.95 -8.88 -4.23
CA ASN A 86 -12.01 -9.81 -4.83
C ASN A 86 -11.22 -10.61 -3.78
N ASN A 87 -11.75 -10.71 -2.58
CA ASN A 87 -11.25 -11.53 -1.48
C ASN A 87 -9.91 -11.07 -0.91
N TYR A 88 -9.57 -9.79 -1.08
CA TYR A 88 -8.42 -9.21 -0.40
C TYR A 88 -8.80 -8.79 1.01
N ILE A 89 -7.85 -8.93 1.90
CA ILE A 89 -7.87 -8.29 3.22
C ILE A 89 -7.17 -6.95 3.07
N VAL A 90 -7.84 -5.87 3.44
CA VAL A 90 -7.33 -4.51 3.27
C VAL A 90 -6.92 -3.96 4.63
N VAL A 91 -5.64 -3.66 4.78
CA VAL A 91 -5.06 -3.11 6.00
C VAL A 91 -4.85 -1.62 5.80
N ILE A 92 -5.51 -0.81 6.61
CA ILE A 92 -5.43 0.65 6.52
C ILE A 92 -4.40 1.15 7.53
N VAL A 93 -3.37 1.83 7.03
CA VAL A 93 -2.34 2.47 7.86
C VAL A 93 -2.48 3.97 7.69
N GLU A 94 -2.80 4.65 8.78
CA GLU A 94 -3.05 6.09 8.75
C GLU A 94 -2.04 6.87 9.58
N GLU A 95 -1.87 8.13 9.22
CA GLU A 95 -1.04 9.08 9.96
C GLU A 95 -1.74 9.41 11.28
N ILE A 96 -1.01 9.26 12.39
CA ILE A 96 -1.53 9.51 13.74
C ILE A 96 -1.14 10.90 14.21
N THR A 97 0.10 11.30 13.92
CA THR A 97 0.60 12.62 14.29
C THR A 97 0.92 13.42 13.02
N PRO A 98 0.75 14.76 13.07
CA PRO A 98 1.00 15.59 11.91
C PRO A 98 2.50 15.75 11.62
N SER A 99 2.78 16.22 10.39
CA SER A 99 4.10 16.66 9.99
C SER A 99 4.62 17.75 10.96
N PRO A 100 5.95 17.81 11.24
CA PRO A 100 7.03 17.04 10.62
C PRO A 100 7.31 15.69 11.27
N ASN A 101 6.74 15.39 12.43
CA ASN A 101 7.02 14.16 13.16
C ASN A 101 5.87 13.15 12.95
N THR A 102 5.57 12.87 11.69
CA THR A 102 4.48 11.96 11.32
C THR A 102 4.78 10.53 11.79
N THR A 103 3.86 9.99 12.58
CA THR A 103 3.83 8.57 12.93
C THR A 103 2.59 7.93 12.35
N ARG A 104 2.62 6.61 12.19
CA ARG A 104 1.53 5.86 11.57
C ARG A 104 1.17 4.64 12.39
N ALA A 105 -0.08 4.22 12.24
CA ALA A 105 -0.56 2.98 12.87
C ALA A 105 -1.65 2.36 12.00
N VAL A 106 -1.87 1.06 12.20
CA VAL A 106 -3.01 0.38 11.59
C VAL A 106 -4.27 0.85 12.29
N THR A 107 -5.20 1.43 11.53
CA THR A 107 -6.45 1.94 12.06
C THR A 107 -7.64 1.04 11.74
N ASN A 108 -7.56 0.28 10.67
CA ASN A 108 -8.62 -0.64 10.25
C ASN A 108 -8.06 -1.83 9.50
N VAL A 109 -8.75 -2.96 9.61
CA VAL A 109 -8.54 -4.13 8.78
C VAL A 109 -9.90 -4.57 8.28
N TYR A 110 -10.08 -4.55 6.96
CA TYR A 110 -11.34 -4.92 6.33
C TYR A 110 -11.22 -6.25 5.60
N SER A 111 -12.26 -7.05 5.66
CA SER A 111 -12.36 -8.29 4.91
C SER A 111 -13.81 -8.63 4.60
N LYS A 112 -13.97 -9.60 3.72
CA LYS A 112 -15.29 -10.10 3.35
C LYS A 112 -15.87 -10.98 4.46
#